data_c05d1750bf47bfb8b55145dd0b9d4d6b
#
_entry.id   c05d1750bf47bfb8b55145dd0b9d4d6b
#
_cell.length_a   1.000
_cell.length_b   1.000
_cell.length_c   1.000
_cell.angle_alpha   90.00
_cell.angle_beta   90.00
_cell.angle_gamma   90.00
#
_symmetry.space_group_name_H-M   'P 1'
#
loop_
_entity.id
_entity.type
_entity.pdbx_description
1 polymer ?
#
loop_
_entity_poly.entity_id
_entity_poly.type
_entity_poly.pdbx_seq_one_letter_code
_entity_poly.pdbx_strand_id
1 'polypeptide(L)' 'MAEVESKHDKFKRLATQRVKNALKKIELIGNLSSSGYEYGPEEVDKIFAAIQSTLDNTKGRFSKSKKVETNIFEL' A
#
# COMPACT_ATOMS: atom_id res chain seq x y z
N MET A 1 19.37 -20.30 20.69
CA MET A 1 19.15 -19.77 20.42
C MET A 1 18.55 -19.22 20.02
N ALA A 2 18.22 -19.09 20.17
CA ALA A 2 17.38 -18.73 19.57
C ALA A 2 17.41 -17.43 19.43
N GLU A 3 17.33 -17.05 18.53
CA GLU A 3 17.38 -15.88 18.36
C GLU A 3 16.08 -15.35 18.51
N VAL A 4 15.79 -14.42 19.13
CA VAL A 4 14.55 -13.80 19.28
C VAL A 4 14.56 -12.60 18.41
N GLU A 5 13.69 -12.58 17.50
CA GLU A 5 13.59 -11.49 16.58
C GLU A 5 13.12 -10.25 17.32
N SER A 6 13.74 -9.12 17.16
CA SER A 6 13.28 -7.89 17.80
C SER A 6 12.00 -7.43 17.14
N LYS A 7 11.31 -6.51 17.77
CA LYS A 7 10.08 -5.99 17.19
C LYS A 7 10.36 -5.27 15.87
N HIS A 8 11.49 -4.60 15.80
CA HIS A 8 11.86 -3.91 14.57
C HIS A 8 12.21 -4.90 13.45
N ASP A 9 12.90 -5.97 13.79
CA ASP A 9 13.24 -6.98 12.79
C ASP A 9 11.99 -7.67 12.29
N LYS A 10 11.06 -7.92 13.18
CA LYS A 10 9.81 -8.54 12.81
C LYS A 10 9.04 -7.62 11.88
N PHE A 11 9.02 -6.33 12.19
CA PHE A 11 8.35 -5.35 11.35
C PHE A 11 8.95 -5.36 9.95
N LYS A 12 10.27 -5.33 9.86
CA LYS A 12 10.93 -5.31 8.56
C LYS A 12 10.60 -6.54 7.74
N ARG A 13 10.61 -7.68 8.38
CA ARG A 13 10.33 -8.92 7.68
C ARG A 13 8.90 -8.96 7.16
N LEU A 14 7.96 -8.62 8.03
CA LEU A 14 6.56 -8.66 7.64
C LEU A 14 6.22 -7.57 6.63
N ALA A 15 6.78 -6.38 6.82
CA ALA A 15 6.51 -5.29 5.90
C ALA A 15 7.05 -5.61 4.50
N THR A 16 8.26 -6.16 4.45
CA THR A 16 8.86 -6.51 3.17
C THR A 16 7.98 -7.51 2.44
N GLN A 17 7.54 -8.53 3.16
CA GLN A 17 6.72 -9.55 2.56
C GLN A 17 5.38 -9.02 2.09
N ARG A 18 4.73 -8.24 2.93
CA ARG A 18 3.41 -7.72 2.60
C ARG A 18 3.45 -6.70 1.48
N VAL A 19 4.50 -5.89 1.44
CA VAL A 19 4.63 -4.92 0.38
C VAL A 19 4.87 -5.63 -0.95
N LYS A 20 5.72 -6.65 -0.95
CA LYS A 20 5.94 -7.40 -2.17
C LYS A 20 4.65 -8.00 -2.70
N ASN A 21 3.85 -8.55 -1.79
CA ASN A 21 2.57 -9.13 -2.20
C ASN A 21 1.62 -8.07 -2.72
N ALA A 22 1.60 -6.91 -2.09
CA ALA A 22 0.72 -5.84 -2.51
C ALA A 22 1.12 -5.33 -3.89
N LEU A 23 2.41 -5.17 -4.11
CA LEU A 23 2.88 -4.69 -5.40
C LEU A 23 2.51 -5.67 -6.51
N LYS A 24 2.62 -6.96 -6.20
CA LYS A 24 2.27 -7.97 -7.15
C LYS A 24 0.78 -7.93 -7.49
N LYS A 25 -0.06 -7.72 -6.48
CA LYS A 25 -1.48 -7.64 -6.71
C LYS A 25 -1.85 -6.43 -7.55
N ILE A 26 -1.15 -5.33 -7.33
CA ILE A 26 -1.40 -4.13 -8.11
C ILE A 26 -0.99 -4.36 -9.56
N GLU A 27 0.13 -5.07 -9.76
CA GLU A 27 0.56 -5.40 -11.11
C GLU A 27 -0.47 -6.25 -11.84
N LEU A 28 -1.12 -7.15 -11.11
CA LEU A 28 -2.13 -7.99 -11.70
C LEU A 28 -3.30 -7.15 -12.21
N ILE A 29 -3.60 -6.08 -11.52
CA ILE A 29 -4.65 -5.19 -11.96
C ILE A 29 -4.24 -4.56 -13.30
N GLY A 30 -2.97 -4.20 -13.40
CA GLY A 30 -2.46 -3.63 -14.64
C GLY A 30 -2.56 -4.56 -15.84
N ASN A 31 -2.53 -5.87 -15.59
CA ASN A 31 -2.64 -6.81 -16.67
C ASN A 31 -4.00 -6.75 -17.36
N LEU A 32 -4.99 -6.16 -16.69
CA LEU A 32 -6.30 -6.03 -17.29
C LEU A 32 -6.34 -4.97 -18.38
N SER A 33 -5.22 -4.28 -18.58
CA SER A 33 -5.17 -3.27 -19.63
C SER A 33 -4.97 -3.89 -21.01
N SER A 34 -4.83 -5.20 -21.07
CA SER A 34 -4.58 -5.85 -22.37
C SER A 34 -5.83 -5.83 -23.24
N SER A 35 -5.64 -6.07 -24.50
CA SER A 35 -6.71 -5.98 -25.46
C SER A 35 -7.82 -7.03 -25.28
N GLY A 36 -7.60 -8.00 -24.44
CA GLY A 36 -8.61 -9.00 -24.18
C GLY A 36 -9.73 -8.49 -23.27
N TYR A 37 -9.57 -7.30 -22.72
CA TYR A 37 -10.56 -6.75 -21.80
C TYR A 37 -11.05 -5.39 -22.27
N GLU A 38 -12.22 -5.06 -21.83
CA GLU A 38 -12.79 -3.79 -22.21
C GLU A 38 -13.03 -2.96 -20.97
N TYR A 39 -12.60 -1.73 -20.96
CA TYR A 39 -12.77 -0.87 -19.80
C TYR A 39 -12.85 0.59 -20.22
N GLY A 40 -13.43 1.40 -19.37
CA GLY A 40 -13.51 2.83 -19.64
C GLY A 40 -12.64 3.60 -18.68
N PRO A 41 -12.33 4.83 -19.02
CA PRO A 41 -11.47 5.66 -18.16
C PRO A 41 -12.07 5.88 -16.79
N GLU A 42 -13.41 5.97 -16.70
CA GLU A 42 -14.02 6.15 -15.42
C GLU A 42 -13.83 4.98 -14.50
N GLU A 43 -13.82 3.78 -15.07
CA GLU A 43 -13.63 2.59 -14.29
C GLU A 43 -12.21 2.52 -13.77
N VAL A 44 -11.26 2.88 -14.60
CA VAL A 44 -9.86 2.89 -14.21
C VAL A 44 -9.65 3.92 -13.10
N ASP A 45 -10.26 5.08 -13.24
CA ASP A 45 -10.13 6.12 -12.24
C ASP A 45 -10.69 5.66 -10.89
N LYS A 46 -11.79 4.94 -10.92
CA LYS A 46 -12.38 4.44 -9.69
C LYS A 46 -11.50 3.43 -9.01
N ILE A 47 -10.88 2.57 -9.80
CA ILE A 47 -9.99 1.56 -9.27
C ILE A 47 -8.83 2.21 -8.54
N PHE A 48 -8.18 3.15 -9.20
CA PHE A 48 -7.01 3.77 -8.59
C PHE A 48 -7.35 4.73 -7.47
N ALA A 49 -8.53 5.35 -7.54
CA ALA A 49 -8.98 6.18 -6.44
C ALA A 49 -9.18 5.33 -5.18
N ALA A 50 -9.72 4.13 -5.35
CA ALA A 50 -9.93 3.24 -4.22
C ALA A 50 -8.61 2.78 -3.63
N ILE A 51 -7.65 2.44 -4.49
CA ILE A 51 -6.34 2.02 -4.03
C ILE A 51 -5.65 3.16 -3.30
N GLN A 52 -5.71 4.35 -3.88
CA GLN A 52 -5.07 5.51 -3.27
C GLN A 52 -5.68 5.83 -1.91
N SER A 53 -7.00 5.74 -1.82
CA SER A 53 -7.68 6.00 -0.57
C SER A 53 -7.25 5.02 0.50
N THR A 54 -7.13 3.75 0.13
CA THR A 54 -6.71 2.73 1.07
C THR A 54 -5.26 2.96 1.50
N LEU A 55 -4.42 3.38 0.56
CA LEU A 55 -3.04 3.67 0.88
C LEU A 55 -2.96 4.81 1.88
N ASP A 56 -3.73 5.87 1.64
CA ASP A 56 -3.72 7.02 2.52
C ASP A 56 -4.20 6.66 3.92
N ASN A 57 -5.26 5.90 4.00
CA ASN A 57 -5.80 5.48 5.28
C ASN A 57 -4.82 4.60 6.03
N THR A 58 -4.18 3.69 5.31
CA THR A 58 -3.23 2.78 5.90
C THR A 58 -2.01 3.53 6.42
N LYS A 59 -1.54 4.48 5.63
CA LYS A 59 -0.40 5.26 6.03
C LYS A 59 -0.72 6.07 7.28
N GLY A 60 -1.96 6.53 7.37
CA GLY A 60 -2.39 7.29 8.54
C GLY A 60 -2.33 6.51 9.83
N ARG A 61 -2.41 5.19 9.73
CA ARG A 61 -2.35 4.36 10.94
C ARG A 61 -0.97 4.42 11.58
N PHE A 62 0.06 4.67 10.78
CA PHE A 62 1.40 4.80 11.33
C PHE A 62 1.58 6.20 11.94
N SER A 63 0.92 7.17 11.40
CA SER A 63 1.03 8.51 11.91
C SER A 63 0.37 8.65 13.23
N LYS A 64 -0.65 7.84 13.51
CA LYS A 64 -1.27 7.90 14.71
C LYS A 64 -0.42 7.71 15.85
N SER A 65 0.55 6.91 15.77
CA SER A 65 1.39 6.69 16.88
C SER A 65 2.33 7.83 17.11
N LYS A 66 2.47 8.78 16.23
CA LYS A 66 3.32 9.83 16.46
C LYS A 66 2.52 10.99 16.20
N LYS A 67 2.37 11.83 16.81
CA LYS A 67 1.64 12.92 16.67
C LYS A 67 2.03 13.67 15.62
N VAL A 68 1.57 13.79 14.71
CA VAL A 68 2.02 14.44 13.71
C VAL A 68 1.31 15.48 13.41
N GLU A 69 1.51 16.26 13.17
CA GLU A 69 0.89 17.21 12.88
C GLU A 69 0.81 17.42 11.74
N THR A 70 0.45 17.46 11.16
CA THR A 70 0.24 17.53 10.11
C THR A 70 0.35 17.75 9.20
N ASN A 71 0.45 17.89 9.01
CA ASN A 71 0.47 17.99 8.12
C ASN A 71 0.81 18.40 7.40
N ILE A 72 1.11 18.73 7.50
CA ILE A 72 1.42 19.30 7.01
C ILE A 72 2.29 19.17 6.42
N PHE A 73 2.72 18.85 6.07
CA PHE A 73 3.49 18.66 5.53
C PHE A 73 3.93 19.28 4.74
N GLU A 74 4.45 19.70 4.73
CA GLU A 74 4.91 20.28 4.18
C GLU A 74 5.96 19.84 3.92
N LEU A 75 6.35 19.40 3.51
CA LEU A 75 7.40 18.95 3.23
C LEU A 75 8.15 19.70 2.97
#